data_2e0bc3c641328a1aec268b7d55d32e80
#
_entry.id   2e0bc3c641328a1aec268b7d55d32e80
#
_cell.length_a   1.000
_cell.length_b   1.000
_cell.length_c   1.000
_cell.angle_alpha   90.00
_cell.angle_beta   90.00
_cell.angle_gamma   90.00
#
_symmetry.space_group_name_H-M   'P 1'
#
loop_
_entity.id
_entity.type
_entity.pdbx_description
1 polymer ?
#
loop_
_entity_poly.entity_id
_entity_poly.type
_entity_poly.pdbx_seq_one_letter_code
_entity_poly.pdbx_strand_id
1 'polypeptide(L)'
;MTTTDRTTITSVTDALAICSNIIESAENEVVYISPLSLLLLASQLGLVERVKLFMQKGGRVRCITDLSHQHIKEIQEWLDIGEDVRHFPQYQGIFMLVGDKKESISSMSIDAKNLSVDTPIVAFWSDDPTHAEYLMSIFETAWEQSVPAAQRIEELLKAGPRQI
;
A
#
# COMPACT_ATOMS: atom_id res chain seq x y z
N MET A 1 29.62 -12.24 -5.06
CA MET A 1 28.20 -12.42 -5.37
C MET A 1 27.42 -12.26 -4.08
N THR A 2 26.80 -11.12 -3.89
CA THR A 2 25.81 -10.94 -2.81
C THR A 2 24.60 -11.76 -3.17
N THR A 3 24.35 -12.82 -2.46
CA THR A 3 23.10 -13.57 -2.53
C THR A 3 21.99 -12.63 -2.11
N THR A 4 21.20 -12.17 -3.05
CA THR A 4 19.99 -11.42 -2.79
C THR A 4 19.05 -12.34 -2.03
N ASP A 5 18.87 -12.08 -0.75
CA ASP A 5 18.01 -12.89 0.11
C ASP A 5 16.55 -12.61 -0.27
N ARG A 6 15.99 -13.49 -1.08
CA ARG A 6 14.56 -13.48 -1.41
C ARG A 6 13.84 -14.36 -0.42
N THR A 7 13.16 -13.74 0.53
CA THR A 7 12.39 -14.49 1.52
C THR A 7 10.93 -14.58 1.08
N THR A 8 10.42 -15.81 1.01
CA THR A 8 8.99 -16.08 0.78
C THR A 8 8.22 -15.93 2.09
N ILE A 9 7.12 -15.18 2.05
CA ILE A 9 6.29 -14.88 3.21
C ILE A 9 4.90 -15.44 2.94
N THR A 10 4.33 -16.15 3.91
CA THR A 10 3.08 -16.92 3.74
C THR A 10 1.93 -16.48 4.65
N SER A 11 2.12 -15.48 5.51
CA SER A 11 1.06 -14.93 6.36
C SER A 11 0.94 -13.42 6.21
N VAL A 12 -0.29 -12.92 6.35
CA VAL A 12 -0.57 -11.48 6.36
C VAL A 12 0.13 -10.81 7.53
N THR A 13 0.14 -11.41 8.70
CA THR A 13 0.82 -10.87 9.88
C THR A 13 2.32 -10.64 9.63
N ASP A 14 3.00 -11.62 9.06
CA ASP A 14 4.43 -11.50 8.75
C ASP A 14 4.68 -10.46 7.64
N ALA A 15 3.81 -10.40 6.63
CA ALA A 15 3.89 -9.40 5.58
C ALA A 15 3.76 -7.97 6.14
N LEU A 16 2.81 -7.74 7.04
CA LEU A 16 2.63 -6.43 7.67
C LEU A 16 3.77 -6.05 8.62
N ALA A 17 4.37 -7.04 9.29
CA ALA A 17 5.58 -6.82 10.09
C ALA A 17 6.75 -6.36 9.21
N ILE A 18 6.93 -6.95 8.03
CA ILE A 18 7.94 -6.55 7.06
C ILE A 18 7.66 -5.15 6.52
N CYS A 19 6.40 -4.84 6.19
CA CYS A 19 6.00 -3.48 5.79
C CYS A 19 6.40 -2.46 6.86
N SER A 20 6.13 -2.75 8.12
CA SER A 20 6.51 -1.90 9.25
C SER A 20 8.03 -1.67 9.31
N ASN A 21 8.81 -2.73 9.13
CA ASN A 21 10.27 -2.64 9.12
C ASN A 21 10.80 -1.79 7.95
N ILE A 22 10.24 -1.95 6.75
CA ILE A 22 10.61 -1.14 5.58
C ILE A 22 10.31 0.34 5.84
N ILE A 23 9.14 0.65 6.37
CA ILE A 23 8.74 2.03 6.69
C ILE A 23 9.65 2.64 7.75
N GLU A 24 9.99 1.90 8.79
CA GLU A 24 10.89 2.37 9.85
C GLU A 24 12.31 2.63 9.36
N SER A 25 12.81 1.84 8.42
CA SER A 25 14.16 1.97 7.88
C SER A 25 14.28 2.95 6.72
N ALA A 26 13.16 3.33 6.08
CA ALA A 26 13.15 4.29 5.00
C ALA A 26 13.50 5.70 5.49
N GLU A 27 14.19 6.45 4.65
CA GLU A 27 14.62 7.82 4.95
C GLU A 27 13.93 8.87 4.08
N ASN A 28 13.55 8.52 2.85
CA ASN A 28 13.09 9.48 1.86
C ASN A 28 11.66 9.25 1.41
N GLU A 29 11.36 8.08 0.86
CA GLU A 29 10.05 7.80 0.28
C GLU A 29 9.63 6.34 0.49
N VAL A 30 8.36 6.17 0.80
CA VAL A 30 7.68 4.88 0.73
C VAL A 30 6.52 5.00 -0.25
N VAL A 31 6.42 4.04 -1.18
CA VAL A 31 5.29 3.92 -2.09
C VAL A 31 4.64 2.57 -1.94
N TYR A 32 3.33 2.50 -2.11
CA TYR A 32 2.64 1.22 -2.11
C TYR A 32 1.39 1.21 -2.98
N ILE A 33 1.11 0.05 -3.54
CA ILE A 33 -0.17 -0.32 -4.16
C ILE A 33 -0.78 -1.40 -3.27
N SER A 34 -2.02 -1.23 -2.86
CA SER A 34 -2.67 -2.18 -1.98
C SER A 34 -4.17 -2.24 -2.21
N PRO A 35 -4.79 -3.42 -2.12
CA PRO A 35 -6.23 -3.49 -1.96
C PRO A 35 -6.68 -2.71 -0.73
N LEU A 36 -7.81 -2.03 -0.82
CA LEU A 36 -8.35 -1.25 0.30
C LEU A 36 -8.55 -2.11 1.56
N SER A 37 -9.01 -3.34 1.40
CA SER A 37 -9.19 -4.28 2.51
C SER A 37 -7.89 -4.54 3.31
N LEU A 38 -6.75 -4.65 2.63
CA LEU A 38 -5.46 -4.82 3.30
C LEU A 38 -5.04 -3.54 4.03
N LEU A 39 -5.28 -2.36 3.46
CA LEU A 39 -5.00 -1.09 4.12
C LEU A 39 -5.83 -0.91 5.39
N LEU A 40 -7.11 -1.27 5.34
CA LEU A 40 -7.98 -1.21 6.51
C LEU A 40 -7.51 -2.16 7.62
N LEU A 41 -7.11 -3.36 7.26
CA LEU A 41 -6.55 -4.33 8.20
C LEU A 41 -5.22 -3.83 8.79
N ALA A 42 -4.34 -3.30 7.96
CA ALA A 42 -3.07 -2.73 8.39
C ALA A 42 -3.28 -1.54 9.35
N SER A 43 -4.27 -0.70 9.09
CA SER A 43 -4.65 0.41 9.96
C SER A 43 -5.10 -0.08 11.34
N GLN A 44 -5.90 -1.13 11.39
CA GLN A 44 -6.33 -1.76 12.65
C GLN A 44 -5.16 -2.34 13.44
N LEU A 45 -4.10 -2.76 12.77
CA LEU A 45 -2.89 -3.31 13.40
C LEU A 45 -1.81 -2.25 13.69
N GLY A 46 -2.13 -0.96 13.55
CA GLY A 46 -1.25 0.13 13.94
C GLY A 46 -0.26 0.61 12.89
N LEU A 47 -0.36 0.18 11.64
CA LEU A 47 0.58 0.60 10.58
C LEU A 47 0.49 2.10 10.28
N VAL A 48 -0.67 2.71 10.45
CA VAL A 48 -0.87 4.17 10.26
C VAL A 48 0.06 4.99 11.17
N GLU A 49 0.26 4.56 12.40
CA GLU A 49 1.17 5.26 13.33
C GLU A 49 2.63 5.21 12.84
N ARG A 50 3.05 4.11 12.20
CA ARG A 50 4.38 3.99 11.61
C ARG A 50 4.56 4.94 10.42
N VAL A 51 3.55 5.00 9.56
CA VAL A 51 3.51 5.94 8.43
C VAL A 51 3.58 7.38 8.94
N LYS A 52 2.79 7.72 9.94
CA LYS A 52 2.76 9.04 10.53
C LYS A 52 4.12 9.45 11.10
N LEU A 53 4.79 8.58 11.84
CA LEU A 53 6.12 8.82 12.37
C LEU A 53 7.16 9.04 11.25
N PHE A 54 7.09 8.23 10.20
CA PHE A 54 7.96 8.37 9.03
C PHE A 54 7.78 9.75 8.37
N MET A 55 6.55 10.18 8.18
CA MET A 55 6.24 11.48 7.57
C MET A 55 6.65 12.65 8.46
N GLN A 56 6.53 12.53 9.78
CA GLN A 56 6.99 13.53 10.74
C GLN A 56 8.51 13.75 10.68
N LYS A 57 9.26 12.75 10.26
CA LYS A 57 10.71 12.84 10.03
C LYS A 57 11.07 13.41 8.64
N GLY A 58 10.09 13.83 7.86
CA GLY A 58 10.28 14.40 6.52
C GLY A 58 10.13 13.40 5.37
N GLY A 59 9.72 12.17 5.64
CA GLY A 59 9.46 11.15 4.62
C GLY A 59 8.22 11.47 3.78
N ARG A 60 8.22 11.02 2.54
CA ARG A 60 7.09 11.12 1.62
C ARG A 60 6.41 9.76 1.44
N VAL A 61 5.10 9.73 1.47
CA VAL A 61 4.31 8.50 1.25
C VAL A 61 3.32 8.72 0.10
N ARG A 62 3.36 7.81 -0.87
CA ARG A 62 2.40 7.75 -1.97
C ARG A 62 1.71 6.40 -1.99
N CYS A 63 0.39 6.40 -2.06
CA CYS A 63 -0.44 5.21 -2.05
C CYS A 63 -1.37 5.15 -3.26
N ILE A 64 -1.50 3.98 -3.87
CA ILE A 64 -2.55 3.69 -4.84
C ILE A 64 -3.44 2.58 -4.28
N THR A 65 -4.73 2.83 -4.26
CA THR A 65 -5.74 1.86 -3.82
C THR A 65 -7.05 2.04 -4.58
N ASP A 66 -7.99 1.15 -4.39
CA ASP A 66 -9.35 1.24 -4.92
C ASP A 66 -10.28 1.84 -3.85
N LEU A 67 -10.73 3.07 -4.04
CA LEU A 67 -11.56 3.77 -3.08
C LEU A 67 -13.03 3.45 -3.26
N SER A 68 -13.72 3.15 -2.15
CA SER A 68 -15.14 2.89 -2.11
C SER A 68 -15.88 3.89 -1.23
N HIS A 69 -17.18 4.07 -1.51
CA HIS A 69 -18.04 4.96 -0.73
C HIS A 69 -18.08 4.62 0.77
N GLN A 70 -17.99 3.35 1.11
CA GLN A 70 -18.12 2.87 2.50
C GLN A 70 -16.95 3.28 3.41
N HIS A 71 -15.80 3.65 2.84
CA HIS A 71 -14.56 3.90 3.58
C HIS A 71 -13.99 5.31 3.37
N ILE A 72 -14.83 6.25 2.97
CA ILE A 72 -14.40 7.64 2.75
C ILE A 72 -13.78 8.25 4.00
N LYS A 73 -14.33 7.94 5.17
CA LYS A 73 -13.84 8.48 6.44
C LYS A 73 -12.40 8.04 6.73
N GLU A 74 -12.11 6.77 6.58
CA GLU A 74 -10.78 6.21 6.82
C GLU A 74 -9.76 6.77 5.82
N ILE A 75 -10.17 6.93 4.56
CA ILE A 75 -9.33 7.52 3.53
C ILE A 75 -9.03 8.98 3.84
N GLN A 76 -10.02 9.73 4.33
CA GLN A 76 -9.83 11.12 4.72
C GLN A 76 -8.81 11.24 5.87
N GLU A 77 -8.80 10.31 6.82
CA GLU A 77 -7.80 10.27 7.88
C GLU A 77 -6.38 10.13 7.32
N TRP A 78 -6.17 9.30 6.29
CA TRP A 78 -4.86 9.17 5.63
C TRP A 78 -4.45 10.44 4.90
N LEU A 79 -5.38 11.09 4.20
CA LEU A 79 -5.12 12.37 3.57
C LEU A 79 -4.76 13.46 4.60
N ASP A 80 -5.43 13.47 5.73
CA ASP A 80 -5.22 14.46 6.79
C ASP A 80 -3.85 14.34 7.45
N ILE A 81 -3.28 13.14 7.51
CA ILE A 81 -1.89 12.96 7.98
C ILE A 81 -0.85 13.31 6.93
N GLY A 82 -1.26 13.64 5.69
CA GLY A 82 -0.38 14.11 4.63
C GLY A 82 0.01 13.06 3.58
N GLU A 83 -0.59 11.87 3.63
CA GLU A 83 -0.37 10.82 2.63
C GLU A 83 -0.94 11.25 1.28
N ASP A 84 -0.19 11.03 0.20
CA ASP A 84 -0.67 11.28 -1.16
C ASP A 84 -1.33 10.00 -1.69
N VAL A 85 -2.66 9.98 -1.69
CA VAL A 85 -3.46 8.80 -2.01
C VAL A 85 -4.16 9.00 -3.35
N ARG A 86 -4.11 7.99 -4.21
CA ARG A 86 -4.79 7.96 -5.50
C ARG A 86 -5.62 6.70 -5.68
N HIS A 87 -6.65 6.84 -6.50
CA HIS A 87 -7.57 5.75 -6.85
C HIS A 87 -7.19 5.14 -8.20
N PHE A 88 -7.04 3.80 -8.22
CA PHE A 88 -6.84 3.03 -9.44
C PHE A 88 -7.35 1.60 -9.24
N PRO A 89 -8.48 1.21 -9.85
CA PRO A 89 -9.14 -0.06 -9.53
C PRO A 89 -8.56 -1.28 -10.24
N GLN A 90 -7.65 -1.11 -11.20
CA GLN A 90 -7.24 -2.20 -12.09
C GLN A 90 -6.28 -3.22 -11.47
N TYR A 91 -5.64 -2.88 -10.36
CA TYR A 91 -4.69 -3.77 -9.69
C TYR A 91 -5.28 -4.45 -8.45
N GLN A 92 -6.52 -4.88 -8.54
CA GLN A 92 -7.14 -5.67 -7.48
C GLN A 92 -6.37 -6.99 -7.28
N GLY A 93 -6.01 -7.30 -6.05
CA GLY A 93 -5.24 -8.50 -5.72
C GLY A 93 -3.72 -8.32 -5.80
N ILE A 94 -3.21 -7.19 -6.27
CA ILE A 94 -1.80 -6.86 -6.23
C ILE A 94 -1.50 -6.05 -4.98
N PHE A 95 -0.44 -6.43 -4.30
CA PHE A 95 0.15 -5.68 -3.21
C PHE A 95 1.64 -5.47 -3.47
N MET A 96 2.12 -4.26 -3.30
CA MET A 96 3.54 -3.96 -3.27
C MET A 96 3.81 -2.77 -2.34
N LEU A 97 4.96 -2.79 -1.69
CA LEU A 97 5.48 -1.67 -0.92
C LEU A 97 6.98 -1.57 -1.18
N VAL A 98 7.44 -0.37 -1.51
CA VAL A 98 8.85 -0.09 -1.80
C VAL A 98 9.32 1.08 -0.94
N GLY A 99 10.41 0.88 -0.22
CA GLY A 99 11.09 1.89 0.57
C GLY A 99 12.39 2.36 -0.10
N ASP A 100 12.51 3.67 -0.33
CA ASP A 100 13.71 4.32 -0.87
C ASP A 100 14.27 3.72 -2.17
N LYS A 101 13.42 3.05 -2.96
CA LYS A 101 13.81 2.32 -4.20
C LYS A 101 14.87 1.24 -3.96
N LYS A 102 14.93 0.68 -2.75
CA LYS A 102 15.96 -0.29 -2.34
C LYS A 102 15.38 -1.59 -1.81
N GLU A 103 14.39 -1.50 -0.95
CA GLU A 103 13.81 -2.64 -0.24
C GLU A 103 12.32 -2.73 -0.59
N SER A 104 11.81 -3.93 -0.74
CA SER A 104 10.44 -4.14 -1.19
C SER A 104 9.82 -5.41 -0.65
N ILE A 105 8.50 -5.40 -0.61
CA ILE A 105 7.66 -6.58 -0.46
C ILE A 105 6.57 -6.53 -1.52
N SER A 106 6.23 -7.67 -2.12
CA SER A 106 5.21 -7.75 -3.15
C SER A 106 4.46 -9.07 -3.14
N SER A 107 3.19 -9.03 -3.51
CA SER A 107 2.34 -10.19 -3.73
C SER A 107 1.42 -9.94 -4.91
N MET A 108 1.22 -10.94 -5.77
CA MET A 108 0.47 -10.81 -7.01
C MET A 108 -0.93 -11.44 -6.94
N SER A 109 -1.29 -12.07 -5.83
CA SER A 109 -2.52 -12.88 -5.75
C SER A 109 -3.15 -12.83 -4.36
N ILE A 110 -3.47 -11.63 -3.88
CA ILE A 110 -4.20 -11.48 -2.62
C ILE A 110 -5.70 -11.58 -2.90
N ASP A 111 -6.40 -12.46 -2.18
CA ASP A 111 -7.86 -12.46 -2.16
C ASP A 111 -8.35 -11.27 -1.32
N ALA A 112 -8.66 -10.18 -2.01
CA ALA A 112 -9.05 -8.93 -1.37
C ALA A 112 -10.45 -8.97 -0.73
N LYS A 113 -11.29 -9.96 -1.08
CA LYS A 113 -12.70 -9.99 -0.64
C LYS A 113 -12.88 -10.50 0.78
N ASN A 114 -12.03 -11.45 1.21
CA ASN A 114 -12.15 -12.14 2.50
C ASN A 114 -10.85 -12.06 3.30
N LEU A 115 -10.18 -10.92 3.25
CA LEU A 115 -8.87 -10.76 3.86
C LEU A 115 -8.95 -10.67 5.39
N SER A 116 -8.20 -11.52 6.07
CA SER A 116 -7.98 -11.50 7.50
C SER A 116 -6.50 -11.79 7.83
N VAL A 117 -6.13 -11.71 9.09
CA VAL A 117 -4.77 -12.05 9.53
C VAL A 117 -4.41 -13.51 9.25
N ASP A 118 -5.41 -14.39 9.15
CA ASP A 118 -5.24 -15.82 8.89
C ASP A 118 -5.31 -16.18 7.40
N THR A 119 -5.56 -15.21 6.54
CA THR A 119 -5.64 -15.44 5.09
C THR A 119 -4.28 -15.90 4.56
N PRO A 120 -4.20 -17.06 3.86
CA PRO A 120 -2.96 -17.48 3.22
C PRO A 120 -2.58 -16.50 2.10
N ILE A 121 -1.33 -16.08 2.09
CA ILE A 121 -0.76 -15.26 1.01
C ILE A 121 0.60 -15.84 0.60
N VAL A 122 1.04 -15.45 -0.58
CA VAL A 122 2.42 -15.64 -1.01
C VAL A 122 2.98 -14.27 -1.36
N ALA A 123 3.91 -13.82 -0.57
CA ALA A 123 4.60 -12.55 -0.78
C ALA A 123 6.11 -12.76 -0.81
N PHE A 124 6.82 -11.84 -1.44
CA PHE A 124 8.27 -11.86 -1.60
C PHE A 124 8.87 -10.57 -1.06
N TRP A 125 9.79 -10.71 -0.13
CA TRP A 125 10.64 -9.63 0.33
C TRP A 125 11.95 -9.63 -0.44
N SER A 126 12.49 -8.45 -0.74
CA SER A 126 13.76 -8.29 -1.41
C SER A 126 14.46 -7.00 -0.98
N ASP A 127 15.76 -7.07 -0.80
CA ASP A 127 16.64 -5.92 -0.62
C ASP A 127 17.45 -5.59 -1.89
N ASP A 128 17.08 -6.21 -3.01
CA ASP A 128 17.70 -5.95 -4.30
C ASP A 128 17.17 -4.65 -4.91
N PRO A 129 18.01 -3.61 -5.08
CA PRO A 129 17.59 -2.35 -5.69
C PRO A 129 17.08 -2.51 -7.13
N THR A 130 17.57 -3.48 -7.89
CA THR A 130 17.11 -3.76 -9.25
C THR A 130 15.66 -4.24 -9.25
N HIS A 131 15.30 -5.10 -8.29
CA HIS A 131 13.92 -5.52 -8.12
C HIS A 131 13.02 -4.37 -7.66
N ALA A 132 13.49 -3.54 -6.73
CA ALA A 132 12.77 -2.35 -6.30
C ALA A 132 12.51 -1.37 -7.46
N GLU A 133 13.49 -1.14 -8.34
CA GLU A 133 13.31 -0.31 -9.54
C GLU A 133 12.25 -0.86 -10.49
N TYR A 134 12.21 -2.18 -10.66
CA TYR A 134 11.17 -2.82 -11.46
C TYR A 134 9.77 -2.57 -10.87
N LEU A 135 9.60 -2.76 -9.58
CA LEU A 135 8.34 -2.45 -8.90
C LEU A 135 7.98 -0.97 -8.98
N MET A 136 8.96 -0.08 -8.85
CA MET A 136 8.76 1.36 -9.00
C MET A 136 8.25 1.72 -10.40
N SER A 137 8.71 1.06 -11.46
CA SER A 137 8.21 1.30 -12.81
C SER A 137 6.73 0.93 -12.95
N ILE A 138 6.30 -0.14 -12.31
CA ILE A 138 4.88 -0.52 -12.23
C ILE A 138 4.09 0.54 -11.47
N PHE A 139 4.61 0.96 -10.32
CA PHE A 139 3.97 2.00 -9.50
C PHE A 139 3.80 3.32 -10.26
N GLU A 140 4.86 3.83 -10.90
CA GLU A 140 4.81 5.11 -11.61
C GLU A 140 3.85 5.06 -12.80
N THR A 141 3.78 3.95 -13.51
CA THR A 141 2.80 3.76 -14.61
C THR A 141 1.37 3.83 -14.07
N ALA A 142 1.09 3.15 -12.96
CA ALA A 142 -0.21 3.19 -12.30
C ALA A 142 -0.52 4.59 -11.73
N TRP A 143 0.48 5.25 -11.18
CA TRP A 143 0.35 6.59 -10.62
C TRP A 143 -0.09 7.61 -11.67
N GLU A 144 0.51 7.58 -12.85
CA GLU A 144 0.14 8.46 -13.96
C GLU A 144 -1.31 8.27 -14.44
N GLN A 145 -1.82 7.05 -14.34
CA GLN A 145 -3.18 6.70 -14.76
C GLN A 145 -4.21 6.83 -13.63
N SER A 146 -3.76 7.05 -12.42
CA SER A 146 -4.62 7.12 -11.24
C SER A 146 -5.27 8.49 -11.06
N VAL A 147 -6.32 8.52 -10.25
CA VAL A 147 -7.09 9.74 -9.95
C VAL A 147 -6.84 10.14 -8.48
N PRO A 148 -6.56 11.41 -8.18
CA PRO A 148 -6.41 11.86 -6.79
C PRO A 148 -7.59 11.44 -5.92
N ALA A 149 -7.31 11.00 -4.70
CA ALA A 149 -8.34 10.53 -3.76
C ALA A 149 -9.42 11.60 -3.51
N ALA A 150 -9.04 12.86 -3.38
CA ALA A 150 -9.99 13.95 -3.17
C ALA A 150 -11.01 14.04 -4.31
N GLN A 151 -10.56 13.91 -5.55
CA GLN A 151 -11.43 13.88 -6.72
C GLN A 151 -12.36 12.67 -6.72
N ARG A 152 -11.83 11.49 -6.41
CA ARG A 152 -12.61 10.25 -6.33
C ARG A 152 -13.67 10.32 -5.23
N ILE A 153 -13.33 10.86 -4.07
CA ILE A 153 -14.28 11.08 -2.96
C ILE A 153 -15.42 11.98 -3.41
N GLU A 154 -15.12 13.07 -4.09
CA GLU A 154 -16.15 13.98 -4.63
C GLU A 154 -17.09 13.26 -5.59
N GLU A 155 -16.56 12.46 -6.51
CA GLU A 155 -17.36 11.63 -7.42
C GLU A 155 -18.26 10.63 -6.69
N LEU A 156 -17.71 9.95 -5.67
CA LEU A 156 -18.45 8.99 -4.86
C LEU A 156 -19.59 9.65 -4.07
N LEU A 157 -19.35 10.82 -3.51
CA LEU A 157 -20.37 11.56 -2.77
C LEU A 157 -21.51 12.04 -3.67
N LYS A 158 -21.22 12.45 -4.90
CA LYS A 158 -22.23 12.85 -5.90
C LYS A 158 -23.06 11.66 -6.37
N ALA A 159 -22.45 10.48 -6.53
CA ALA A 159 -23.16 9.28 -6.97
C ALA A 159 -24.06 8.67 -5.89
N GLY A 160 -23.80 9.00 -4.61
CA GLY A 160 -24.48 8.41 -3.47
C GLY A 160 -24.12 6.93 -3.24
N PRO A 161 -24.59 6.32 -2.12
CA PRO A 161 -24.34 4.92 -1.84
C PRO A 161 -25.01 4.05 -2.91
N ARG A 162 -24.29 3.08 -3.48
CA ARG A 162 -24.89 2.09 -4.35
C ARG A 162 -25.94 1.32 -3.55
N GLN A 163 -27.19 1.39 -3.97
CA GLN A 163 -28.21 0.47 -3.49
C GLN A 163 -27.86 -0.91 -4.04
N ILE A 164 -27.60 -1.84 -3.14
CA ILE A 164 -27.46 -3.25 -3.44
C ILE A 164 -28.87 -3.85 -3.55
#